data_5e3f7bee758ace3a392514c9868e797a
#
_entry.id   5e3f7bee758ace3a392514c9868e797a
#
_cell.length_a   1.000
_cell.length_b   1.000
_cell.length_c   1.000
_cell.angle_alpha   90.00
_cell.angle_beta   90.00
_cell.angle_gamma   90.00
#
_symmetry.space_group_name_H-M   'P 1'
#
loop_
_entity.id
_entity.type
_entity.pdbx_description
1 polymer ?
#
loop_
_entity_poly.entity_id
_entity_poly.type
_entity_poly.pdbx_seq_one_letter_code
_entity_poly.pdbx_strand_id
1 'polypeptide(L)'
;VHVITSRDGLLQTLPGLDALRGSGRGLVTGLPQVDELLPGGVFACGAVHEVLGGSGNIRSFVLPALLAKPASETGWIAWCDLHGDLYPNALAAMGVPMDRLLILRPPSVPLAMWAVTECMRCSGVAACIAPVGKISRVQARRLQLAAEHGGGIGLVLRPADAVNWPYAAVTRWLVSPARGERMVQRLRVELIHGHGGRVGQSVLLEMCRETNTLRAATPMADRSDQAKTGS
;
A
#
# COMPACT_ATOMS: atom_id res chain seq x y z
N VAL A 1 14.18 4.99 -12.27
CA VAL A 1 14.34 4.76 -10.84
C VAL A 1 15.39 5.70 -10.30
N HIS A 2 15.04 6.49 -9.31
CA HIS A 2 15.97 7.38 -8.61
C HIS A 2 16.21 6.80 -7.20
N VAL A 3 17.48 6.51 -6.86
CA VAL A 3 17.87 6.01 -5.54
C VAL A 3 18.50 7.13 -4.75
N ILE A 4 18.02 7.35 -3.55
CA ILE A 4 18.42 8.46 -2.69
C ILE A 4 18.95 7.91 -1.37
N THR A 5 20.20 8.26 -1.06
CA THR A 5 20.90 7.82 0.13
C THR A 5 21.29 8.94 1.10
N SER A 6 21.14 10.21 0.73
CA SER A 6 21.59 11.37 1.50
C SER A 6 20.47 12.38 1.78
N ARG A 7 20.65 13.19 2.82
CA ARG A 7 19.69 14.17 3.36
C ARG A 7 19.64 15.47 2.54
N ASP A 8 20.64 15.75 1.72
CA ASP A 8 20.85 17.09 1.17
C ASP A 8 20.12 17.31 -0.17
N GLY A 9 19.15 18.21 -0.16
CA GLY A 9 18.72 18.95 -1.32
C GLY A 9 17.69 18.34 -2.26
N LEU A 10 17.06 17.23 -1.93
CA LEU A 10 16.40 16.40 -2.93
C LEU A 10 14.96 16.76 -3.26
N LEU A 11 14.21 17.25 -2.29
CA LEU A 11 12.78 17.58 -2.48
C LEU A 11 12.54 18.90 -3.20
N GLN A 12 13.60 19.68 -3.45
CA GLN A 12 13.51 21.00 -4.11
C GLN A 12 13.52 20.94 -5.64
N THR A 13 13.85 19.81 -6.23
CA THR A 13 14.10 19.71 -7.69
C THR A 13 13.13 18.81 -8.46
N LEU A 14 12.05 18.30 -7.83
CA LEU A 14 11.08 17.46 -8.52
C LEU A 14 10.11 18.29 -9.37
N PRO A 15 10.00 18.05 -10.69
CA PRO A 15 9.01 18.72 -11.51
C PRO A 15 7.58 18.28 -11.19
N GLY A 16 6.62 19.20 -11.20
CA GLY A 16 5.19 18.87 -11.03
C GLY A 16 4.63 19.03 -9.61
N LEU A 17 5.29 19.81 -8.75
CA LEU A 17 4.92 20.02 -7.34
C LEU A 17 3.52 20.64 -7.09
N ASP A 18 2.90 21.27 -8.08
CA ASP A 18 1.68 22.06 -7.86
C ASP A 18 0.35 21.34 -8.18
N ALA A 19 0.40 20.10 -8.69
CA ALA A 19 -0.77 19.46 -9.29
C ALA A 19 -1.73 18.75 -8.31
N LEU A 20 -1.34 18.51 -7.05
CA LEU A 20 -2.08 17.62 -6.14
C LEU A 20 -2.96 18.32 -5.09
N ARG A 21 -3.09 19.64 -5.12
CA ARG A 21 -3.97 20.37 -4.19
C ARG A 21 -5.43 20.21 -4.58
N GLY A 22 -6.15 19.30 -3.89
CA GLY A 22 -7.61 19.15 -4.06
C GLY A 22 -8.20 18.14 -3.07
N SER A 23 -9.03 18.62 -2.16
CA SER A 23 -9.82 17.83 -1.23
C SER A 23 -10.81 16.91 -1.99
N GLY A 24 -10.95 15.67 -1.53
CA GLY A 24 -11.93 14.71 -2.05
C GLY A 24 -11.42 13.74 -3.10
N ARG A 25 -10.12 13.72 -3.40
CA ARG A 25 -9.50 12.74 -4.31
C ARG A 25 -9.17 11.45 -3.59
N GLY A 26 -9.35 10.33 -4.27
CA GLY A 26 -8.93 9.00 -3.83
C GLY A 26 -8.32 8.21 -4.99
N LEU A 27 -7.56 7.18 -4.64
CA LEU A 27 -7.01 6.22 -5.59
C LEU A 27 -7.82 4.93 -5.54
N VAL A 28 -8.02 4.32 -6.69
CA VAL A 28 -8.60 2.99 -6.84
C VAL A 28 -7.49 1.97 -7.12
N THR A 29 -7.67 0.75 -6.65
CA THR A 29 -6.72 -0.34 -6.94
C THR A 29 -6.85 -0.88 -8.36
N GLY A 30 -7.97 -0.59 -9.01
CA GLY A 30 -8.38 -1.21 -10.28
C GLY A 30 -8.98 -2.60 -10.11
N LEU A 31 -9.18 -3.05 -8.86
CA LEU A 31 -9.91 -4.27 -8.52
C LEU A 31 -11.19 -3.88 -7.77
N PRO A 32 -12.36 -3.85 -8.45
CA PRO A 32 -13.62 -3.39 -7.86
C PRO A 32 -13.95 -4.06 -6.54
N GLN A 33 -13.63 -5.36 -6.41
CA GLN A 33 -13.89 -6.13 -5.19
C GLN A 33 -13.11 -5.61 -3.97
N VAL A 34 -11.90 -5.05 -4.17
CA VAL A 34 -11.11 -4.42 -3.10
C VAL A 34 -11.64 -3.01 -2.85
N ASP A 35 -11.89 -2.26 -3.91
CA ASP A 35 -12.33 -0.86 -3.83
C ASP A 35 -13.70 -0.75 -3.14
N GLU A 36 -14.63 -1.68 -3.39
CA GLU A 36 -15.94 -1.75 -2.74
C GLU A 36 -15.91 -1.97 -1.22
N LEU A 37 -14.78 -2.42 -0.65
CA LEU A 37 -14.61 -2.52 0.80
C LEU A 37 -14.38 -1.15 1.45
N LEU A 38 -13.92 -0.17 0.68
CA LEU A 38 -13.55 1.17 1.15
C LEU A 38 -14.74 2.11 1.30
N PRO A 39 -14.65 3.07 2.20
CA PRO A 39 -15.57 4.20 2.22
C PRO A 39 -15.52 4.95 0.89
N GLY A 40 -16.66 5.05 0.20
CA GLY A 40 -16.72 5.73 -1.10
C GLY A 40 -15.96 5.03 -2.24
N GLY A 41 -15.50 3.79 -2.05
CA GLY A 41 -14.85 3.00 -3.10
C GLY A 41 -13.41 3.42 -3.43
N VAL A 42 -12.75 4.21 -2.57
CA VAL A 42 -11.42 4.78 -2.86
C VAL A 42 -10.51 4.79 -1.64
N PHE A 43 -9.21 4.68 -1.85
CA PHE A 43 -8.21 5.04 -0.86
C PHE A 43 -8.09 6.56 -0.81
N ALA A 44 -8.47 7.15 0.32
CA ALA A 44 -8.51 8.60 0.48
C ALA A 44 -7.11 9.22 0.34
N CYS A 45 -6.97 10.24 -0.51
CA CYS A 45 -5.78 11.08 -0.56
C CYS A 45 -5.70 12.00 0.67
N GLY A 46 -4.50 12.49 0.99
CA GLY A 46 -4.27 13.26 2.21
C GLY A 46 -4.38 12.40 3.47
N ALA A 47 -4.20 11.09 3.36
CA ALA A 47 -4.44 10.17 4.45
C ALA A 47 -3.37 9.07 4.54
N VAL A 48 -3.26 8.47 5.72
CA VAL A 48 -2.44 7.29 5.97
C VAL A 48 -3.32 6.05 5.99
N HIS A 49 -2.89 5.02 5.29
CA HIS A 49 -3.47 3.68 5.28
C HIS A 49 -2.43 2.69 5.79
N GLU A 50 -2.82 1.78 6.67
CA GLU A 50 -1.93 0.72 7.14
C GLU A 50 -2.20 -0.60 6.44
N VAL A 51 -1.12 -1.28 6.05
CA VAL A 51 -1.14 -2.64 5.49
C VAL A 51 -0.36 -3.56 6.42
N LEU A 52 -1.05 -4.50 7.04
CA LEU A 52 -0.50 -5.50 7.94
C LEU A 52 -0.35 -6.82 7.19
N GLY A 53 0.87 -7.30 7.03
CA GLY A 53 1.08 -8.53 6.24
C GLY A 53 2.44 -9.19 6.49
N GLY A 54 3.26 -8.61 7.35
CA GLY A 54 4.65 -9.02 7.55
C GLY A 54 5.60 -8.35 6.58
N SER A 55 6.80 -8.04 7.04
CA SER A 55 7.87 -7.41 6.26
C SER A 55 8.52 -8.41 5.28
N GLY A 56 9.03 -7.89 4.17
CA GLY A 56 9.86 -8.64 3.23
C GLY A 56 9.14 -9.74 2.43
N ASN A 57 7.83 -9.66 2.27
CA ASN A 57 7.09 -10.65 1.47
C ASN A 57 5.95 -10.02 0.66
N ILE A 58 5.40 -10.83 -0.25
CA ILE A 58 4.31 -10.41 -1.13
C ILE A 58 3.08 -9.83 -0.40
N ARG A 59 2.82 -10.24 0.84
CA ARG A 59 1.66 -9.79 1.63
C ARG A 59 1.71 -8.30 1.92
N SER A 60 2.89 -7.76 2.24
CA SER A 60 3.05 -6.31 2.45
C SER A 60 3.13 -5.52 1.15
N PHE A 61 3.44 -6.19 0.04
CA PHE A 61 3.71 -5.58 -1.25
C PHE A 61 2.45 -5.39 -2.11
N VAL A 62 1.44 -6.25 -1.96
CA VAL A 62 0.33 -6.36 -2.91
C VAL A 62 -0.52 -5.08 -3.05
N LEU A 63 -0.99 -4.52 -1.93
CA LEU A 63 -1.78 -3.27 -1.97
C LEU A 63 -0.95 -2.06 -2.40
N PRO A 64 0.29 -1.85 -1.88
CA PRO A 64 1.18 -0.82 -2.38
C PRO A 64 1.43 -0.88 -3.89
N ALA A 65 1.64 -2.08 -4.44
CA ALA A 65 1.88 -2.25 -5.86
C ALA A 65 0.64 -1.91 -6.71
N LEU A 66 -0.56 -2.31 -6.27
CA LEU A 66 -1.81 -1.95 -6.93
C LEU A 66 -2.05 -0.44 -6.94
N LEU A 67 -1.69 0.27 -5.87
CA LEU A 67 -1.89 1.71 -5.73
C LEU A 67 -0.77 2.54 -6.36
N ALA A 68 0.42 1.97 -6.53
CA ALA A 68 1.56 2.68 -7.10
C ALA A 68 1.30 3.11 -8.55
N LYS A 69 0.68 2.26 -9.38
CA LYS A 69 0.38 2.59 -10.77
C LYS A 69 -0.56 3.80 -10.88
N PRO A 70 -1.77 3.82 -10.31
CA PRO A 70 -2.65 4.99 -10.38
C PRO A 70 -2.04 6.22 -9.71
N ALA A 71 -1.27 6.07 -8.63
CA ALA A 71 -0.55 7.17 -8.01
C ALA A 71 0.46 7.82 -8.95
N SER A 72 1.15 7.03 -9.78
CA SER A 72 2.16 7.52 -10.72
C SER A 72 1.60 8.45 -11.81
N GLU A 73 0.30 8.38 -12.08
CA GLU A 73 -0.38 9.24 -13.03
C GLU A 73 -0.51 10.68 -12.50
N THR A 74 -0.48 10.86 -11.19
CA THR A 74 -0.67 12.16 -10.53
C THR A 74 0.61 12.73 -9.91
N GLY A 75 1.63 11.91 -9.63
CA GLY A 75 2.87 12.36 -9.02
C GLY A 75 3.92 11.28 -8.88
N TRP A 76 4.88 11.54 -8.02
CA TRP A 76 5.96 10.61 -7.71
C TRP A 76 5.51 9.55 -6.70
N ILE A 77 6.11 8.36 -6.81
CA ILE A 77 5.99 7.30 -5.83
C ILE A 77 7.28 7.27 -5.02
N ALA A 78 7.20 7.50 -3.71
CA ALA A 78 8.33 7.36 -2.80
C ALA A 78 8.23 6.02 -2.08
N TRP A 79 9.24 5.17 -2.22
CA TRP A 79 9.32 3.88 -1.54
C TRP A 79 10.50 3.83 -0.60
N CYS A 80 10.25 3.74 0.70
CA CYS A 80 11.29 3.58 1.70
C CYS A 80 11.75 2.12 1.75
N ASP A 81 12.99 1.89 1.33
CA ASP A 81 13.65 0.59 1.28
C ASP A 81 14.76 0.54 2.33
N LEU A 82 14.35 0.49 3.61
CA LEU A 82 15.26 0.55 4.75
C LEU A 82 16.23 -0.65 4.81
N HIS A 83 15.79 -1.80 4.31
CA HIS A 83 16.56 -3.05 4.38
C HIS A 83 17.22 -3.43 3.06
N GLY A 84 16.96 -2.71 1.96
CA GLY A 84 17.50 -3.01 0.64
C GLY A 84 16.88 -4.26 0.00
N ASP A 85 15.68 -4.63 0.42
CA ASP A 85 14.97 -5.84 -0.01
C ASP A 85 13.89 -5.57 -1.09
N LEU A 86 13.69 -4.32 -1.47
CA LEU A 86 12.80 -3.98 -2.56
C LEU A 86 13.38 -4.46 -3.90
N TYR A 87 12.58 -5.20 -4.65
CA TYR A 87 12.89 -5.61 -6.02
C TYR A 87 12.11 -4.77 -7.05
N PRO A 88 12.67 -3.69 -7.61
CA PRO A 88 11.97 -2.76 -8.48
C PRO A 88 11.40 -3.39 -9.75
N ASN A 89 12.06 -4.45 -10.27
CA ASN A 89 11.57 -5.14 -11.46
C ASN A 89 10.20 -5.80 -11.24
N ALA A 90 9.86 -6.19 -10.01
CA ALA A 90 8.52 -6.68 -9.70
C ALA A 90 7.46 -5.57 -9.83
N LEU A 91 7.79 -4.34 -9.42
CA LEU A 91 6.92 -3.17 -9.60
C LEU A 91 6.75 -2.84 -11.09
N ALA A 92 7.85 -2.88 -11.86
CA ALA A 92 7.81 -2.68 -13.30
C ALA A 92 6.92 -3.70 -14.00
N ALA A 93 7.03 -4.98 -13.62
CA ALA A 93 6.18 -6.06 -14.15
C ALA A 93 4.68 -5.87 -13.82
N MET A 94 4.35 -5.14 -12.73
CA MET A 94 2.99 -4.75 -12.37
C MET A 94 2.55 -3.43 -13.02
N GLY A 95 3.37 -2.85 -13.91
CA GLY A 95 3.05 -1.66 -14.68
C GLY A 95 3.34 -0.33 -13.97
N VAL A 96 4.13 -0.33 -12.90
CA VAL A 96 4.59 0.89 -12.25
C VAL A 96 5.70 1.52 -13.09
N PRO A 97 5.55 2.79 -13.52
CA PRO A 97 6.58 3.46 -14.32
C PRO A 97 7.82 3.78 -13.47
N MET A 98 8.97 3.28 -13.90
CA MET A 98 10.21 3.37 -13.14
C MET A 98 10.80 4.79 -13.09
N ASP A 99 10.46 5.64 -14.03
CA ASP A 99 10.81 7.06 -14.07
C ASP A 99 10.06 7.92 -13.05
N ARG A 100 8.97 7.38 -12.47
CA ARG A 100 8.19 8.00 -11.40
C ARG A 100 8.47 7.39 -10.01
N LEU A 101 9.40 6.46 -9.89
CA LEU A 101 9.75 5.79 -8.64
C LEU A 101 11.00 6.37 -8.00
N LEU A 102 10.85 6.85 -6.76
CA LEU A 102 11.93 7.24 -5.86
C LEU A 102 12.14 6.14 -4.83
N ILE A 103 13.34 5.58 -4.76
CA ILE A 103 13.70 4.61 -3.73
C ILE A 103 14.54 5.32 -2.67
N LEU A 104 14.04 5.38 -1.44
CA LEU A 104 14.70 5.97 -0.30
C LEU A 104 15.44 4.87 0.47
N ARG A 105 16.76 4.98 0.59
CA ARG A 105 17.60 4.05 1.37
C ARG A 105 18.28 4.77 2.53
N PRO A 106 17.52 5.15 3.56
CA PRO A 106 18.08 5.81 4.73
C PRO A 106 18.96 4.85 5.53
N PRO A 107 20.09 5.32 6.10
CA PRO A 107 21.03 4.46 6.82
C PRO A 107 20.56 4.08 8.24
N SER A 108 19.43 4.62 8.70
CA SER A 108 18.90 4.33 10.04
C SER A 108 17.40 4.56 10.13
N VAL A 109 16.75 3.91 11.11
CA VAL A 109 15.30 4.07 11.37
C VAL A 109 14.90 5.52 11.65
N PRO A 110 15.62 6.33 12.47
CA PRO A 110 15.28 7.73 12.66
C PRO A 110 15.31 8.55 11.37
N LEU A 111 16.29 8.32 10.51
CA LEU A 111 16.37 8.98 9.20
C LEU A 111 15.30 8.48 8.23
N ALA A 112 14.92 7.20 8.30
CA ALA A 112 13.78 6.66 7.55
C ALA A 112 12.48 7.38 7.92
N MET A 113 12.19 7.51 9.21
CA MET A 113 10.99 8.20 9.70
C MET A 113 10.96 9.68 9.29
N TRP A 114 12.11 10.34 9.31
CA TRP A 114 12.23 11.71 8.82
C TRP A 114 11.96 11.78 7.31
N ALA A 115 12.64 10.98 6.50
CA ALA A 115 12.51 10.98 5.04
C ALA A 115 11.08 10.66 4.60
N VAL A 116 10.44 9.65 5.22
CA VAL A 116 9.04 9.30 4.97
C VAL A 116 8.10 10.45 5.30
N THR A 117 8.32 11.13 6.44
CA THR A 117 7.52 12.30 6.84
C THR A 117 7.63 13.43 5.82
N GLU A 118 8.84 13.73 5.35
CA GLU A 118 9.07 14.79 4.35
C GLU A 118 8.49 14.40 2.98
N CYS A 119 8.61 13.13 2.56
CA CYS A 119 7.95 12.66 1.34
C CYS A 119 6.43 12.76 1.43
N MET A 120 5.81 12.36 2.55
CA MET A 120 4.37 12.50 2.74
C MET A 120 3.90 13.96 2.75
N ARG A 121 4.74 14.90 3.18
CA ARG A 121 4.44 16.35 3.17
C ARG A 121 4.58 16.99 1.80
N CYS A 122 5.31 16.35 0.89
CA CYS A 122 5.58 16.89 -0.44
C CYS A 122 4.38 16.68 -1.35
N SER A 123 3.80 17.76 -1.88
CA SER A 123 2.65 17.73 -2.78
C SER A 123 2.94 17.07 -4.14
N GLY A 124 4.21 16.92 -4.52
CA GLY A 124 4.63 16.18 -5.72
C GLY A 124 4.69 14.66 -5.53
N VAL A 125 4.56 14.16 -4.28
CA VAL A 125 4.55 12.74 -3.97
C VAL A 125 3.11 12.26 -3.84
N ALA A 126 2.65 11.50 -4.82
CA ALA A 126 1.28 10.97 -4.85
C ALA A 126 1.09 9.76 -3.92
N ALA A 127 2.14 8.95 -3.76
CA ALA A 127 2.15 7.83 -2.81
C ALA A 127 3.50 7.71 -2.12
N CYS A 128 3.48 7.54 -0.79
CA CYS A 128 4.66 7.23 0.00
C CYS A 128 4.46 5.88 0.69
N ILE A 129 5.29 4.89 0.33
CA ILE A 129 5.25 3.53 0.86
C ILE A 129 6.38 3.36 1.86
N ALA A 130 6.06 2.99 3.10
CA ALA A 130 7.05 2.91 4.16
C ALA A 130 6.85 1.69 5.06
N PRO A 131 7.81 0.75 5.11
CA PRO A 131 7.86 -0.24 6.15
C PRO A 131 8.25 0.47 7.46
N VAL A 132 7.35 0.43 8.43
CA VAL A 132 7.61 0.98 9.76
C VAL A 132 7.33 -0.08 10.81
N GLY A 133 8.21 -0.18 11.78
CA GLY A 133 8.01 -1.02 12.94
C GLY A 133 7.01 -0.41 13.94
N LYS A 134 7.26 -0.61 15.21
CA LYS A 134 6.46 -0.01 16.27
C LYS A 134 6.72 1.48 16.35
N ILE A 135 5.67 2.28 16.19
CA ILE A 135 5.71 3.75 16.32
C ILE A 135 4.81 4.19 17.47
N SER A 136 5.15 5.32 18.08
CA SER A 136 4.31 5.95 19.09
C SER A 136 3.07 6.61 18.46
N ARG A 137 2.06 6.91 19.26
CA ARG A 137 0.88 7.68 18.81
C ARG A 137 1.26 9.03 18.22
N VAL A 138 2.28 9.68 18.78
CA VAL A 138 2.79 10.98 18.29
C VAL A 138 3.38 10.83 16.90
N GLN A 139 4.18 9.79 16.66
CA GLN A 139 4.74 9.51 15.34
C GLN A 139 3.65 9.16 14.31
N ALA A 140 2.68 8.31 14.69
CA ALA A 140 1.54 7.99 13.84
C ALA A 140 0.75 9.26 13.45
N ARG A 141 0.47 10.15 14.42
CA ARG A 141 -0.21 11.43 14.16
C ARG A 141 0.62 12.37 13.27
N ARG A 142 1.95 12.39 13.42
CA ARG A 142 2.84 13.19 12.54
C ARG A 142 2.78 12.71 11.09
N LEU A 143 2.76 11.40 10.84
CA LEU A 143 2.61 10.85 9.50
C LEU A 143 1.26 11.23 8.89
N GLN A 144 0.17 11.14 9.68
CA GLN A 144 -1.15 11.54 9.22
C GLN A 144 -1.19 13.03 8.85
N LEU A 145 -0.67 13.92 9.68
CA LEU A 145 -0.60 15.36 9.40
C LEU A 145 0.27 15.66 8.17
N ALA A 146 1.35 14.91 7.98
CA ALA A 146 2.20 15.04 6.81
C ALA A 146 1.45 14.67 5.52
N ALA A 147 0.71 13.56 5.54
CA ALA A 147 -0.13 13.14 4.41
C ALA A 147 -1.26 14.15 4.12
N GLU A 148 -1.94 14.66 5.17
CA GLU A 148 -2.95 15.72 5.05
C GLU A 148 -2.36 16.97 4.37
N HIS A 149 -1.15 17.38 4.73
CA HIS A 149 -0.48 18.54 4.15
C HIS A 149 -0.08 18.32 2.69
N GLY A 150 0.52 17.15 2.38
CA GLY A 150 1.01 16.84 1.03
C GLY A 150 -0.09 16.49 0.04
N GLY A 151 -1.22 15.96 0.52
CA GLY A 151 -2.37 15.59 -0.30
C GLY A 151 -2.22 14.24 -1.04
N GLY A 152 -1.08 13.55 -0.91
CA GLY A 152 -0.88 12.18 -1.41
C GLY A 152 -1.38 11.12 -0.43
N ILE A 153 -1.15 9.84 -0.74
CA ILE A 153 -1.44 8.74 0.19
C ILE A 153 -0.17 8.26 0.91
N GLY A 154 -0.29 8.00 2.20
CA GLY A 154 0.72 7.29 2.97
C GLY A 154 0.33 5.82 3.14
N LEU A 155 1.17 4.89 2.66
CA LEU A 155 1.00 3.45 2.85
C LEU A 155 2.03 2.95 3.85
N VAL A 156 1.60 2.72 5.08
CA VAL A 156 2.45 2.26 6.19
C VAL A 156 2.37 0.75 6.27
N LEU A 157 3.50 0.08 6.01
CA LEU A 157 3.60 -1.38 6.04
C LEU A 157 4.03 -1.84 7.43
N ARG A 158 3.28 -2.75 8.03
CA ARG A 158 3.55 -3.24 9.39
C ARG A 158 3.50 -4.77 9.46
N PRO A 159 4.15 -5.38 10.45
CA PRO A 159 4.03 -6.81 10.66
C PRO A 159 2.57 -7.22 10.98
N ALA A 160 2.24 -8.47 10.70
CA ALA A 160 0.86 -8.96 10.84
C ALA A 160 0.33 -8.92 12.28
N ASP A 161 1.21 -9.02 13.29
CA ASP A 161 0.88 -8.94 14.71
C ASP A 161 0.62 -7.50 15.21
N ALA A 162 0.83 -6.50 14.36
CA ALA A 162 0.60 -5.09 14.72
C ALA A 162 -0.88 -4.69 14.85
N VAL A 163 -1.81 -5.64 14.78
CA VAL A 163 -3.27 -5.38 14.87
C VAL A 163 -3.63 -4.53 16.09
N ASN A 164 -3.00 -4.79 17.25
CA ASN A 164 -3.28 -4.08 18.50
C ASN A 164 -2.31 -2.91 18.77
N TRP A 165 -1.44 -2.56 17.82
CA TRP A 165 -0.50 -1.46 18.02
C TRP A 165 -1.17 -0.09 17.78
N PRO A 166 -0.65 1.00 18.39
CA PRO A 166 -1.14 2.35 18.12
C PRO A 166 -1.04 2.71 16.64
N TYR A 167 -2.06 3.39 16.13
CA TYR A 167 -2.13 3.86 14.74
C TYR A 167 -2.89 5.19 14.66
N ALA A 168 -2.79 5.85 13.51
CA ALA A 168 -3.59 7.02 13.13
C ALA A 168 -4.07 6.91 11.67
N ALA A 169 -4.09 5.70 11.12
CA ALA A 169 -4.52 5.43 9.76
C ALA A 169 -6.04 5.49 9.63
N VAL A 170 -6.53 6.00 8.49
CA VAL A 170 -7.96 6.06 8.18
C VAL A 170 -8.52 4.69 7.78
N THR A 171 -7.69 3.83 7.18
CA THR A 171 -8.02 2.42 6.96
C THR A 171 -6.86 1.51 7.36
N ARG A 172 -7.19 0.30 7.79
CA ARG A 172 -6.22 -0.74 8.10
C ARG A 172 -6.61 -2.04 7.41
N TRP A 173 -5.64 -2.65 6.80
CA TRP A 173 -5.79 -3.85 5.99
C TRP A 173 -4.93 -4.98 6.56
N LEU A 174 -5.51 -6.15 6.69
CA LEU A 174 -4.77 -7.37 7.04
C LEU A 174 -4.63 -8.21 5.77
N VAL A 175 -3.38 -8.48 5.38
CA VAL A 175 -3.09 -9.37 4.25
C VAL A 175 -2.50 -10.66 4.80
N SER A 176 -3.20 -11.76 4.58
CA SER A 176 -2.82 -13.09 5.05
C SER A 176 -2.71 -14.07 3.88
N PRO A 177 -1.90 -15.15 4.02
CA PRO A 177 -1.85 -16.19 3.01
C PRO A 177 -3.18 -16.94 2.98
N ALA A 178 -3.58 -17.36 1.78
CA ALA A 178 -4.69 -18.26 1.59
C ALA A 178 -4.22 -19.50 0.81
N ARG A 179 -4.98 -20.59 0.90
CA ARG A 179 -4.65 -21.84 0.22
C ARG A 179 -4.66 -21.62 -1.28
N GLY A 180 -3.51 -21.78 -1.92
CA GLY A 180 -3.30 -21.57 -3.36
C GLY A 180 -2.82 -22.84 -4.05
N GLU A 181 -2.67 -22.77 -5.35
CA GLU A 181 -2.10 -23.80 -6.22
C GLU A 181 -0.63 -23.49 -6.51
N ARG A 182 0.11 -24.46 -7.07
CA ARG A 182 1.56 -24.36 -7.30
C ARG A 182 1.98 -23.10 -8.08
N MET A 183 1.18 -22.67 -9.07
CA MET A 183 1.48 -21.52 -9.94
C MET A 183 0.72 -20.25 -9.57
N VAL A 184 -0.24 -20.35 -8.63
CA VAL A 184 -1.09 -19.24 -8.21
C VAL A 184 -0.97 -19.05 -6.71
N GLN A 185 -0.43 -17.91 -6.32
CA GLN A 185 -0.41 -17.51 -4.91
C GLN A 185 -1.70 -16.80 -4.56
N ARG A 186 -2.39 -17.29 -3.53
CA ARG A 186 -3.61 -16.68 -3.01
C ARG A 186 -3.35 -15.89 -1.73
N LEU A 187 -3.94 -14.71 -1.68
CA LEU A 187 -3.86 -13.79 -0.55
C LEU A 187 -5.27 -13.36 -0.17
N ARG A 188 -5.58 -13.40 1.11
CA ARG A 188 -6.78 -12.78 1.67
C ARG A 188 -6.44 -11.35 2.07
N VAL A 189 -7.17 -10.40 1.54
CA VAL A 189 -7.07 -8.97 1.86
C VAL A 189 -8.34 -8.57 2.60
N GLU A 190 -8.22 -8.23 3.87
CA GLU A 190 -9.33 -7.91 4.77
C GLU A 190 -9.24 -6.48 5.25
N LEU A 191 -10.35 -5.73 5.20
CA LEU A 191 -10.46 -4.42 5.81
C LEU A 191 -10.77 -4.59 7.30
N ILE A 192 -9.77 -4.40 8.18
CA ILE A 192 -9.93 -4.55 9.63
C ILE A 192 -10.28 -3.25 10.36
N HIS A 193 -10.14 -2.10 9.69
CA HIS A 193 -10.57 -0.79 10.18
C HIS A 193 -10.82 0.19 9.02
N GLY A 194 -11.88 1.00 9.15
CA GLY A 194 -12.23 2.05 8.18
C GLY A 194 -13.64 2.56 8.43
N HIS A 195 -13.79 3.83 8.82
CA HIS A 195 -15.11 4.41 9.04
C HIS A 195 -15.94 4.48 7.75
N GLY A 196 -17.11 3.87 7.74
CA GLY A 196 -17.99 3.82 6.57
C GLY A 196 -17.59 2.77 5.53
N GLY A 197 -16.52 2.00 5.77
CA GLY A 197 -16.13 0.86 4.94
C GLY A 197 -16.75 -0.45 5.44
N ARG A 198 -16.56 -1.52 4.66
CA ARG A 198 -17.07 -2.87 4.99
C ARG A 198 -16.09 -3.63 5.88
N VAL A 199 -15.92 -3.14 7.11
CA VAL A 199 -14.99 -3.71 8.09
C VAL A 199 -15.35 -5.19 8.39
N GLY A 200 -14.34 -6.05 8.47
CA GLY A 200 -14.47 -7.50 8.64
C GLY A 200 -14.73 -8.27 7.34
N GLN A 201 -14.96 -7.58 6.23
CA GLN A 201 -15.05 -8.24 4.93
C GLN A 201 -13.67 -8.36 4.27
N SER A 202 -13.52 -9.40 3.46
CA SER A 202 -12.27 -9.73 2.79
C SER A 202 -12.48 -10.13 1.34
N VAL A 203 -11.45 -9.90 0.54
CA VAL A 203 -11.35 -10.33 -0.85
C VAL A 203 -10.19 -11.32 -0.98
N LEU A 204 -10.39 -12.37 -1.76
CA LEU A 204 -9.33 -13.29 -2.12
C LEU A 204 -8.68 -12.80 -3.42
N LEU A 205 -7.38 -12.52 -3.37
CA LEU A 205 -6.59 -12.16 -4.54
C LEU A 205 -5.75 -13.35 -5.00
N GLU A 206 -5.63 -13.48 -6.30
CA GLU A 206 -4.75 -14.43 -6.98
C GLU A 206 -3.63 -13.69 -7.67
N MET A 207 -2.40 -14.10 -7.42
CA MET A 207 -1.23 -13.65 -8.15
C MET A 207 -0.65 -14.80 -8.97
N CYS A 208 -0.63 -14.64 -10.27
CA CYS A 208 0.09 -15.56 -11.17
C CYS A 208 1.59 -15.31 -11.04
N ARG A 209 2.36 -16.35 -10.72
CA ARG A 209 3.83 -16.25 -10.53
C ARG A 209 4.59 -16.03 -11.83
N GLU A 210 4.04 -16.45 -12.96
CA GLU A 210 4.69 -16.30 -14.27
C GLU A 210 4.54 -14.89 -14.83
N THR A 211 3.34 -14.31 -14.70
CA THR A 211 3.00 -13.02 -15.30
C THR A 211 3.02 -11.86 -14.31
N ASN A 212 3.16 -12.13 -13.01
CA ASN A 212 3.00 -11.16 -11.90
C ASN A 212 1.66 -10.39 -11.95
N THR A 213 0.65 -10.97 -12.59
CA THR A 213 -0.67 -10.35 -12.65
C THR A 213 -1.48 -10.66 -11.39
N LEU A 214 -2.13 -9.63 -10.86
CA LEU A 214 -3.06 -9.71 -9.73
C LEU A 214 -4.50 -9.62 -10.23
N ARG A 215 -5.36 -10.49 -9.71
CA ARG A 215 -6.80 -10.45 -9.94
C ARG A 215 -7.57 -10.85 -8.69
N ALA A 216 -8.81 -10.44 -8.56
CA ALA A 216 -9.70 -11.02 -7.56
C ALA A 216 -10.03 -12.47 -7.96
N ALA A 217 -9.96 -13.38 -6.99
CA ALA A 217 -10.37 -14.76 -7.23
C ALA A 217 -11.88 -14.81 -7.47
N THR A 218 -12.29 -15.54 -8.48
CA THR A 218 -13.71 -15.89 -8.66
C THR A 218 -14.15 -16.74 -7.45
N PRO A 219 -15.30 -16.47 -6.80
CA PRO A 219 -15.82 -17.36 -5.77
C PRO A 219 -15.93 -18.75 -6.38
N MET A 220 -15.18 -19.72 -5.84
CA MET A 220 -15.43 -21.12 -6.18
C MET A 220 -16.82 -21.43 -5.64
N ALA A 221 -17.76 -21.75 -6.52
CA ALA A 221 -19.02 -22.36 -6.11
C ALA A 221 -18.67 -23.56 -5.23
N ASP A 222 -19.19 -23.56 -4.01
CA ASP A 222 -18.94 -24.59 -3.02
C ASP A 222 -19.48 -25.91 -3.59
N ARG A 223 -18.60 -26.82 -4.00
CA ARG A 223 -18.93 -28.15 -4.53
C ARG A 223 -19.31 -29.14 -3.43
N SER A 224 -19.61 -28.64 -2.22
CA SER A 224 -19.89 -29.50 -1.06
C SER A 224 -21.33 -29.99 -0.91
N ASP A 225 -22.29 -29.59 -1.78
CA ASP A 225 -23.69 -29.96 -1.61
C ASP A 225 -24.26 -31.02 -2.60
N GLN A 226 -23.42 -31.67 -3.41
CA GLN A 226 -23.95 -32.71 -4.33
C GLN A 226 -23.66 -34.18 -3.91
N ALA A 227 -23.22 -34.43 -2.67
CA ALA A 227 -22.88 -35.79 -2.24
C ALA A 227 -23.85 -36.38 -1.19
N LYS A 228 -25.06 -35.86 -1.03
CA LYS A 228 -26.07 -36.40 -0.11
C LYS A 228 -27.49 -36.49 -0.67
N THR A 229 -27.67 -37.00 -1.89
CA THR A 229 -28.96 -37.50 -2.34
C THR A 229 -28.73 -38.68 -3.28
N GLY A 230 -28.52 -39.83 -2.69
CA GLY A 230 -28.35 -41.10 -3.39
C GLY A 230 -28.29 -42.24 -2.39
N SER A 231 -29.40 -42.58 -1.78
CA SER A 231 -29.75 -43.91 -1.22
C SER A 231 -31.24 -44.00 -1.10
#